data_7b5009bbc548a1b3ce56adc481dfd4f0
#
_entry.id   7b5009bbc548a1b3ce56adc481dfd4f0
#
_cell.length_a   1.000
_cell.length_b   1.000
_cell.length_c   1.000
_cell.angle_alpha   90.00
_cell.angle_beta   90.00
_cell.angle_gamma   90.00
#
_symmetry.space_group_name_H-M   'P 1'
#
loop_
_entity.id
_entity.type
_entity.pdbx_description
1 polymer ?
#
loop_
_entity_poly.entity_id
_entity_poly.type
_entity_poly.pdbx_seq_one_letter_code
_entity_poly.pdbx_strand_id
1 'polypeptide(L)'
;LGRTPVKLEISSEAPKYIGILFGRGCLEAAICDLNMNIIAYERVEREWSGGEEIMEIAYRLLDRLLEREEKIIAIGVATPGPVDVKKGRIINPGHFHEIRNLDVTEPIEKRYGIPVFLDHDIQSAALVEQLYGNGRDYQDVLVLGIEEGVGSGIMVGGHRYQSNSGYPPEMGHVSINHHGRKCVCGNIGCLEAYIGSGAVEEKIEAA
;
A
#
# COMPACT_ATOMS: atom_id res chain seq x y z
N LEU A 1 25.25 14.63 -43.36
CA LEU A 1 23.87 14.79 -42.89
C LEU A 1 23.46 13.44 -42.27
N GLY A 2 23.42 13.35 -40.94
CA GLY A 2 23.00 12.17 -40.23
C GLY A 2 21.46 11.98 -40.28
N ARG A 3 21.00 10.73 -40.05
CA ARG A 3 19.57 10.39 -39.97
C ARG A 3 18.95 11.10 -38.75
N THR A 4 17.80 11.72 -38.92
CA THR A 4 17.05 12.33 -37.82
C THR A 4 16.79 11.28 -36.74
N PRO A 5 17.10 11.55 -35.45
CA PRO A 5 16.79 10.61 -34.39
C PRO A 5 15.27 10.35 -34.30
N VAL A 6 14.88 9.09 -34.16
CA VAL A 6 13.49 8.69 -33.97
C VAL A 6 13.24 8.58 -32.47
N LYS A 7 12.29 9.35 -31.96
CA LYS A 7 11.83 9.23 -30.57
C LYS A 7 10.97 7.97 -30.42
N LEU A 8 11.28 7.13 -29.44
CA LEU A 8 10.46 5.99 -29.07
C LEU A 8 9.56 6.40 -27.90
N GLU A 9 8.31 6.04 -27.97
CA GLU A 9 7.30 6.27 -26.92
C GLU A 9 6.55 4.97 -26.65
N ILE A 10 6.05 4.82 -25.40
CA ILE A 10 5.19 3.68 -25.05
C ILE A 10 3.85 3.88 -25.76
N SER A 11 3.41 2.85 -26.50
CA SER A 11 2.13 2.88 -27.20
C SER A 11 0.96 3.01 -26.24
N SER A 12 -0.07 3.75 -26.61
CA SER A 12 -1.36 3.78 -25.88
C SER A 12 -2.04 2.41 -25.81
N GLU A 13 -1.71 1.53 -26.76
CA GLU A 13 -2.19 0.14 -26.82
C GLU A 13 -1.35 -0.83 -25.97
N ALA A 14 -0.32 -0.35 -25.27
CA ALA A 14 0.48 -1.18 -24.38
C ALA A 14 -0.40 -1.75 -23.26
N PRO A 15 -0.04 -2.93 -22.73
CA PRO A 15 -0.72 -3.51 -21.57
C PRO A 15 -0.71 -2.56 -20.37
N LYS A 16 -1.72 -2.69 -19.53
CA LYS A 16 -1.95 -1.88 -18.35
C LYS A 16 -1.97 -2.76 -17.09
N TYR A 17 -2.03 -2.15 -15.96
CA TYR A 17 -2.20 -2.85 -14.69
C TYR A 17 -3.22 -2.13 -13.81
N ILE A 18 -3.74 -2.86 -12.83
CA ILE A 18 -4.63 -2.30 -11.81
C ILE A 18 -3.86 -2.22 -10.49
N GLY A 19 -3.94 -1.08 -9.82
CA GLY A 19 -3.55 -0.92 -8.43
C GLY A 19 -4.79 -0.86 -7.55
N ILE A 20 -4.77 -1.55 -6.41
CA ILE A 20 -5.80 -1.48 -5.38
C ILE A 20 -5.16 -1.10 -4.06
N LEU A 21 -5.74 -0.15 -3.34
CA LEU A 21 -5.42 0.17 -1.96
C LEU A 21 -6.55 -0.32 -1.06
N PHE A 22 -6.23 -1.24 -0.16
CA PHE A 22 -7.09 -1.64 0.94
C PHE A 22 -6.81 -0.72 2.12
N GLY A 23 -7.49 0.43 2.16
CA GLY A 23 -7.37 1.40 3.25
C GLY A 23 -8.35 1.13 4.38
N ARG A 24 -8.12 1.79 5.53
CA ARG A 24 -8.95 1.65 6.76
C ARG A 24 -10.26 2.35 6.59
N GLY A 25 -10.89 2.74 5.87
CA GLY A 25 -12.18 3.41 5.67
C GLY A 25 -12.44 3.66 4.19
N CYS A 26 -11.56 3.13 3.34
CA CYS A 26 -11.74 3.24 1.91
C CYS A 26 -11.08 2.09 1.15
N LEU A 27 -11.68 1.68 0.04
CA LEU A 27 -11.04 0.93 -1.03
C LEU A 27 -10.89 1.85 -2.24
N GLU A 28 -9.70 1.86 -2.78
CA GLU A 28 -9.40 2.59 -4.01
C GLU A 28 -8.82 1.64 -5.05
N ALA A 29 -9.23 1.79 -6.30
CA ALA A 29 -8.69 1.01 -7.39
C ALA A 29 -8.51 1.88 -8.63
N ALA A 30 -7.42 1.67 -9.34
CA ALA A 30 -7.11 2.43 -10.55
C ALA A 30 -6.51 1.55 -11.64
N ILE A 31 -6.86 1.85 -12.90
CA ILE A 31 -6.11 1.36 -14.05
C ILE A 31 -4.99 2.36 -14.33
N CYS A 32 -3.77 1.84 -14.46
CA CYS A 32 -2.58 2.63 -14.81
C CYS A 32 -1.93 2.11 -16.08
N ASP A 33 -1.38 3.02 -16.88
CA ASP A 33 -0.51 2.69 -18.00
C ASP A 33 0.94 2.44 -17.53
N LEU A 34 1.82 2.08 -18.45
CA LEU A 34 3.24 1.86 -18.16
C LEU A 34 4.02 3.15 -17.83
N ASN A 35 3.44 4.32 -17.99
CA ASN A 35 3.98 5.61 -17.57
C ASN A 35 3.43 6.06 -16.21
N MET A 36 2.68 5.21 -15.50
CA MET A 36 2.00 5.52 -14.23
C MET A 36 0.87 6.55 -14.34
N ASN A 37 0.36 6.82 -15.54
CA ASN A 37 -0.83 7.65 -15.69
C ASN A 37 -2.07 6.86 -15.27
N ILE A 38 -2.90 7.46 -14.43
CA ILE A 38 -4.20 6.90 -14.03
C ILE A 38 -5.18 7.12 -15.19
N ILE A 39 -5.71 6.01 -15.74
CA ILE A 39 -6.67 5.99 -16.84
C ILE A 39 -8.11 5.94 -16.34
N ALA A 40 -8.34 5.15 -15.30
CA ALA A 40 -9.62 5.03 -14.63
C ALA A 40 -9.40 4.88 -13.12
N TYR A 41 -10.35 5.36 -12.34
CA TYR A 41 -10.28 5.35 -10.88
C TYR A 41 -11.66 5.12 -10.30
N GLU A 42 -11.70 4.26 -9.27
CA GLU A 42 -12.88 3.95 -8.48
C GLU A 42 -12.53 4.03 -7.01
N ARG A 43 -13.46 4.52 -6.18
CA ARG A 43 -13.29 4.61 -4.72
C ARG A 43 -14.60 4.29 -4.02
N VAL A 44 -14.49 3.57 -2.91
CA VAL A 44 -15.60 3.32 -1.98
C VAL A 44 -15.14 3.67 -0.58
N GLU A 45 -15.86 4.59 0.06
CA GLU A 45 -15.62 4.98 1.45
C GLU A 45 -16.71 4.38 2.33
N ARG A 46 -16.31 3.61 3.33
CA ARG A 46 -17.17 3.10 4.39
C ARG A 46 -16.36 2.35 5.44
N GLU A 47 -16.94 2.17 6.62
CA GLU A 47 -16.44 1.23 7.61
C GLU A 47 -16.70 -0.21 7.15
N TRP A 48 -15.79 -1.11 7.48
CA TRP A 48 -15.82 -2.51 7.11
C TRP A 48 -16.28 -3.36 8.26
N SER A 49 -17.14 -4.34 8.01
CA SER A 49 -17.58 -5.32 9.01
C SER A 49 -16.70 -6.58 9.05
N GLY A 50 -15.82 -6.75 8.06
CA GLY A 50 -14.91 -7.89 8.00
C GLY A 50 -14.24 -8.08 6.65
N GLY A 51 -13.33 -9.06 6.60
CA GLY A 51 -12.54 -9.36 5.40
C GLY A 51 -13.38 -9.83 4.20
N GLU A 52 -14.46 -10.53 4.42
CA GLU A 52 -15.37 -10.98 3.35
C GLU A 52 -15.98 -9.78 2.63
N GLU A 53 -16.47 -8.80 3.37
CA GLU A 53 -17.08 -7.60 2.80
C GLU A 53 -16.06 -6.79 1.98
N ILE A 54 -14.84 -6.66 2.50
CA ILE A 54 -13.76 -5.97 1.78
C ILE A 54 -13.46 -6.66 0.45
N MET A 55 -13.37 -7.99 0.45
CA MET A 55 -13.14 -8.77 -0.77
C MET A 55 -14.28 -8.63 -1.78
N GLU A 56 -15.54 -8.63 -1.31
CA GLU A 56 -16.69 -8.40 -2.20
C GLU A 56 -16.65 -7.02 -2.86
N ILE A 57 -16.23 -6.00 -2.12
CA ILE A 57 -16.10 -4.66 -2.67
C ILE A 57 -14.91 -4.59 -3.63
N ALA A 58 -13.78 -5.22 -3.30
CA ALA A 58 -12.65 -5.33 -4.20
C ALA A 58 -13.05 -5.99 -5.53
N TYR A 59 -13.81 -7.09 -5.49
CA TYR A 59 -14.32 -7.72 -6.70
C TYR A 59 -15.22 -6.78 -7.51
N ARG A 60 -16.12 -6.04 -6.87
CA ARG A 60 -16.97 -5.07 -7.59
C ARG A 60 -16.17 -3.95 -8.26
N LEU A 61 -15.11 -3.46 -7.61
CA LEU A 61 -14.24 -2.46 -8.21
C LEU A 61 -13.46 -3.04 -9.39
N LEU A 62 -12.92 -4.25 -9.22
CA LEU A 62 -12.22 -4.98 -10.30
C LEU A 62 -13.12 -5.25 -11.48
N ASP A 63 -14.34 -5.76 -11.25
CA ASP A 63 -15.31 -6.05 -12.32
C ASP A 63 -15.56 -4.78 -13.16
N ARG A 64 -15.80 -3.61 -12.52
CA ARG A 64 -16.01 -2.33 -13.21
C ARG A 64 -14.79 -1.85 -13.99
N LEU A 65 -13.59 -2.04 -13.46
CA LEU A 65 -12.37 -1.61 -14.13
C LEU A 65 -12.04 -2.53 -15.31
N LEU A 66 -12.22 -3.84 -15.16
CA LEU A 66 -11.99 -4.83 -16.22
C LEU A 66 -13.00 -4.73 -17.38
N GLU A 67 -14.20 -4.20 -17.14
CA GLU A 67 -15.15 -3.84 -18.21
C GLU A 67 -14.64 -2.69 -19.09
N ARG A 68 -13.74 -1.84 -18.57
CA ARG A 68 -13.20 -0.67 -19.28
C ARG A 68 -11.90 -0.96 -20.03
N GLU A 69 -11.18 -2.00 -19.64
CA GLU A 69 -9.86 -2.31 -20.22
C GLU A 69 -9.58 -3.81 -20.16
N GLU A 70 -9.40 -4.42 -21.33
CA GLU A 70 -9.19 -5.86 -21.47
C GLU A 70 -7.72 -6.29 -21.34
N LYS A 71 -6.76 -5.35 -21.57
CA LYS A 71 -5.31 -5.66 -21.59
C LYS A 71 -4.65 -5.45 -20.24
N ILE A 72 -5.21 -5.97 -19.16
CA ILE A 72 -4.61 -5.92 -17.84
C ILE A 72 -3.67 -7.11 -17.65
N ILE A 73 -2.41 -6.84 -17.32
CA ILE A 73 -1.36 -7.88 -17.17
C ILE A 73 -1.04 -8.23 -15.71
N ALA A 74 -1.39 -7.36 -14.78
CA ALA A 74 -1.17 -7.60 -13.35
C ALA A 74 -2.10 -6.73 -12.50
N ILE A 75 -2.35 -7.20 -11.27
CA ILE A 75 -3.04 -6.46 -10.21
C ILE A 75 -2.09 -6.34 -9.02
N GLY A 76 -1.82 -5.11 -8.58
CA GLY A 76 -1.10 -4.81 -7.36
C GLY A 76 -2.06 -4.44 -6.24
N VAL A 77 -1.88 -5.02 -5.06
CA VAL A 77 -2.66 -4.70 -3.86
C VAL A 77 -1.73 -4.13 -2.81
N ALA A 78 -2.02 -2.93 -2.34
CA ALA A 78 -1.36 -2.29 -1.21
C ALA A 78 -2.31 -2.24 -0.01
N THR A 79 -1.79 -2.46 1.20
CA THR A 79 -2.59 -2.50 2.42
C THR A 79 -1.75 -2.16 3.65
N PRO A 80 -2.35 -1.60 4.73
CA PRO A 80 -1.70 -1.56 6.03
C PRO A 80 -1.23 -2.94 6.49
N GLY A 81 -0.08 -2.99 7.14
CA GLY A 81 0.53 -4.22 7.65
C GLY A 81 0.05 -4.64 9.02
N PRO A 82 0.50 -5.82 9.49
CA PRO A 82 1.48 -6.70 8.84
C PRO A 82 0.89 -7.58 7.74
N VAL A 83 1.68 -7.82 6.69
CA VAL A 83 1.34 -8.64 5.53
C VAL A 83 2.34 -9.79 5.34
N ASP A 84 1.86 -10.96 4.93
CA ASP A 84 2.71 -12.05 4.40
C ASP A 84 2.69 -11.96 2.87
N VAL A 85 3.67 -11.24 2.31
CA VAL A 85 3.79 -11.00 0.88
C VAL A 85 3.93 -12.33 0.10
N LYS A 86 4.63 -13.32 0.67
CA LYS A 86 4.85 -14.61 -0.01
C LYS A 86 3.58 -15.43 -0.12
N LYS A 87 2.69 -15.33 0.87
CA LYS A 87 1.40 -16.03 0.87
C LYS A 87 0.27 -15.18 0.31
N GLY A 88 0.53 -13.89 0.03
CA GLY A 88 -0.50 -12.98 -0.44
C GLY A 88 -1.61 -12.73 0.57
N ARG A 89 -1.25 -12.59 1.85
CA ARG A 89 -2.20 -12.57 2.98
C ARG A 89 -1.99 -11.34 3.88
N ILE A 90 -3.09 -10.69 4.26
CA ILE A 90 -3.11 -9.69 5.33
C ILE A 90 -3.25 -10.43 6.66
N ILE A 91 -2.39 -10.16 7.64
CA ILE A 91 -2.36 -10.93 8.90
C ILE A 91 -3.34 -10.35 9.92
N ASN A 92 -3.00 -9.26 10.60
CA ASN A 92 -3.88 -8.54 11.52
C ASN A 92 -3.40 -7.11 11.73
N PRO A 93 -3.70 -6.18 10.86
CA PRO A 93 -3.30 -4.78 10.98
C PRO A 93 -3.84 -4.16 12.27
N GLY A 94 -2.99 -3.41 13.00
CA GLY A 94 -3.29 -2.93 14.34
C GLY A 94 -4.49 -1.99 14.46
N HIS A 95 -4.78 -1.22 13.42
CA HIS A 95 -5.94 -0.31 13.34
C HIS A 95 -6.99 -0.77 12.32
N PHE A 96 -6.99 -2.04 11.93
CA PHE A 96 -7.87 -2.62 10.95
C PHE A 96 -8.40 -3.96 11.49
N HIS A 97 -9.03 -3.88 12.66
CA HIS A 97 -9.35 -5.01 13.53
C HIS A 97 -10.31 -6.05 12.92
N GLU A 98 -11.05 -5.67 11.89
CA GLU A 98 -11.99 -6.51 11.17
C GLU A 98 -11.28 -7.51 10.25
N ILE A 99 -10.01 -7.26 9.92
CA ILE A 99 -9.21 -8.15 9.07
C ILE A 99 -8.30 -9.04 9.93
N ARG A 100 -8.45 -10.34 9.76
CA ARG A 100 -7.55 -11.35 10.35
C ARG A 100 -7.30 -12.47 9.35
N ASN A 101 -6.02 -12.72 9.06
CA ASN A 101 -5.59 -13.80 8.16
C ASN A 101 -6.36 -13.85 6.83
N LEU A 102 -6.57 -12.70 6.21
CA LEU A 102 -7.31 -12.57 4.95
C LEU A 102 -6.41 -12.94 3.77
N ASP A 103 -6.77 -13.99 3.06
CA ASP A 103 -6.16 -14.32 1.76
C ASP A 103 -6.66 -13.35 0.70
N VAL A 104 -5.72 -12.71 -0.01
CA VAL A 104 -6.03 -11.67 -1.00
C VAL A 104 -5.65 -12.10 -2.40
N THR A 105 -4.39 -12.52 -2.61
CA THR A 105 -3.89 -12.76 -3.97
C THR A 105 -4.55 -13.96 -4.61
N GLU A 106 -4.56 -15.12 -3.96
CA GLU A 106 -5.08 -16.36 -4.52
C GLU A 106 -6.56 -16.28 -4.93
N PRO A 107 -7.49 -15.71 -4.12
CA PRO A 107 -8.89 -15.58 -4.52
C PRO A 107 -9.08 -14.67 -5.74
N ILE A 108 -8.33 -13.56 -5.82
CA ILE A 108 -8.40 -12.63 -6.96
C ILE A 108 -7.81 -13.29 -8.21
N GLU A 109 -6.65 -13.93 -8.11
CA GLU A 109 -6.03 -14.66 -9.23
C GLU A 109 -6.95 -15.75 -9.78
N LYS A 110 -7.56 -16.55 -8.89
CA LYS A 110 -8.51 -17.60 -9.30
C LYS A 110 -9.73 -17.06 -10.04
N ARG A 111 -10.20 -15.88 -9.64
CA ARG A 111 -11.41 -15.29 -10.23
C ARG A 111 -11.13 -14.69 -11.61
N TYR A 112 -10.00 -14.00 -11.78
CA TYR A 112 -9.74 -13.22 -12.99
C TYR A 112 -8.68 -13.81 -13.92
N GLY A 113 -7.89 -14.78 -13.46
CA GLY A 113 -6.78 -15.35 -14.25
C GLY A 113 -5.63 -14.35 -14.49
N ILE A 114 -5.54 -13.30 -13.69
CA ILE A 114 -4.53 -12.23 -13.77
C ILE A 114 -3.60 -12.36 -12.56
N PRO A 115 -2.26 -12.30 -12.73
CA PRO A 115 -1.31 -12.32 -11.62
C PRO A 115 -1.58 -11.20 -10.60
N VAL A 116 -1.58 -11.53 -9.30
CA VAL A 116 -1.83 -10.58 -8.21
C VAL A 116 -0.65 -10.51 -7.26
N PHE A 117 -0.25 -9.30 -6.89
CA PHE A 117 0.86 -9.02 -5.97
C PHE A 117 0.35 -8.22 -4.78
N LEU A 118 0.68 -8.65 -3.57
CA LEU A 118 0.35 -7.95 -2.33
C LEU A 118 1.61 -7.31 -1.75
N ASP A 119 1.47 -6.09 -1.25
CA ASP A 119 2.54 -5.41 -0.52
C ASP A 119 1.99 -4.50 0.59
N HIS A 120 2.90 -4.08 1.47
CA HIS A 120 2.62 -3.06 2.47
C HIS A 120 2.53 -1.68 1.80
N ASP A 121 1.52 -0.89 2.16
CA ASP A 121 1.19 0.39 1.54
C ASP A 121 2.35 1.41 1.59
N ILE A 122 2.94 1.66 2.78
CA ILE A 122 4.05 2.62 2.93
C ILE A 122 5.34 2.12 2.28
N GLN A 123 5.55 0.80 2.22
CA GLN A 123 6.70 0.25 1.50
C GLN A 123 6.52 0.43 -0.02
N SER A 124 5.30 0.28 -0.52
CA SER A 124 4.96 0.60 -1.92
C SER A 124 5.13 2.09 -2.19
N ALA A 125 4.71 2.96 -1.27
CA ALA A 125 4.92 4.40 -1.38
C ALA A 125 6.42 4.77 -1.44
N ALA A 126 7.27 4.13 -0.63
CA ALA A 126 8.72 4.36 -0.67
C ALA A 126 9.33 3.96 -2.03
N LEU A 127 8.86 2.86 -2.61
CA LEU A 127 9.28 2.44 -3.95
C LEU A 127 8.85 3.46 -5.02
N VAL A 128 7.62 3.96 -4.94
CA VAL A 128 7.10 4.98 -5.88
C VAL A 128 7.87 6.28 -5.74
N GLU A 129 8.16 6.74 -4.51
CA GLU A 129 8.97 7.94 -4.28
C GLU A 129 10.37 7.81 -4.86
N GLN A 130 10.99 6.64 -4.77
CA GLN A 130 12.31 6.42 -5.36
C GLN A 130 12.27 6.34 -6.89
N LEU A 131 11.25 5.73 -7.49
CA LEU A 131 11.20 5.55 -8.94
C LEU A 131 10.66 6.79 -9.68
N TYR A 132 9.72 7.50 -9.09
CA TYR A 132 8.94 8.55 -9.76
C TYR A 132 8.87 9.87 -9.00
N GLY A 133 9.15 9.86 -7.68
CA GLY A 133 9.03 11.02 -6.80
C GLY A 133 10.35 11.77 -6.56
N ASN A 134 10.44 12.38 -5.38
CA ASN A 134 11.60 13.16 -4.95
C ASN A 134 12.81 12.30 -4.56
N GLY A 135 12.61 11.00 -4.39
CA GLY A 135 13.65 10.03 -4.05
C GLY A 135 14.51 9.55 -5.22
N ARG A 136 14.21 9.96 -6.48
CA ARG A 136 14.85 9.42 -7.70
C ARG A 136 16.37 9.52 -7.74
N ASP A 137 16.92 10.57 -7.15
CA ASP A 137 18.35 10.85 -7.17
C ASP A 137 19.09 10.25 -5.96
N TYR A 138 18.37 9.52 -5.10
CA TYR A 138 18.88 8.93 -3.87
C TYR A 138 18.82 7.41 -3.91
N GLN A 139 19.85 6.75 -3.40
CA GLN A 139 19.86 5.29 -3.23
C GLN A 139 19.18 4.85 -1.93
N ASP A 140 19.20 5.71 -0.92
CA ASP A 140 18.61 5.46 0.38
C ASP A 140 17.46 6.45 0.61
N VAL A 141 16.26 5.91 0.82
CA VAL A 141 15.03 6.69 1.01
C VAL A 141 14.26 6.12 2.19
N LEU A 142 13.84 6.99 3.09
CA LEU A 142 12.89 6.68 4.16
C LEU A 142 11.61 7.46 3.92
N VAL A 143 10.50 6.76 3.82
CA VAL A 143 9.16 7.34 3.80
C VAL A 143 8.47 7.02 5.12
N LEU A 144 7.94 8.03 5.79
CA LEU A 144 7.11 7.89 6.98
C LEU A 144 5.67 8.28 6.61
N GLY A 145 4.75 7.35 6.80
CA GLY A 145 3.31 7.60 6.76
C GLY A 145 2.82 7.89 8.16
N ILE A 146 2.30 9.09 8.38
CA ILE A 146 1.75 9.53 9.68
C ILE A 146 0.26 9.73 9.49
N GLU A 147 -0.51 8.75 9.94
CA GLU A 147 -1.98 8.72 9.90
C GLU A 147 -2.50 8.31 11.29
N GLU A 148 -3.54 7.50 11.40
CA GLU A 148 -3.93 6.88 12.68
C GLU A 148 -2.77 6.06 13.26
N GLY A 149 -2.09 5.26 12.41
CA GLY A 149 -0.84 4.60 12.70
C GLY A 149 0.36 5.37 12.15
N VAL A 150 1.56 4.92 12.51
CA VAL A 150 2.83 5.41 11.95
C VAL A 150 3.54 4.26 11.25
N GLY A 151 3.48 4.27 9.93
CA GLY A 151 4.17 3.29 9.08
C GLY A 151 5.49 3.82 8.52
N SER A 152 6.34 2.93 8.03
CA SER A 152 7.57 3.31 7.35
C SER A 152 7.87 2.40 6.17
N GLY A 153 8.39 3.01 5.08
CA GLY A 153 8.95 2.31 3.94
C GLY A 153 10.41 2.72 3.76
N ILE A 154 11.29 1.75 3.57
CA ILE A 154 12.74 1.98 3.50
C ILE A 154 13.31 1.39 2.21
N MET A 155 14.07 2.22 1.50
CA MET A 155 14.91 1.80 0.38
C MET A 155 16.37 1.96 0.79
N VAL A 156 17.21 0.97 0.49
CA VAL A 156 18.65 0.97 0.78
C VAL A 156 19.41 0.49 -0.45
N GLY A 157 20.38 1.28 -0.89
CA GLY A 157 21.16 0.98 -2.09
C GLY A 157 20.31 0.82 -3.35
N GLY A 158 19.20 1.55 -3.46
CA GLY A 158 18.25 1.43 -4.57
C GLY A 158 17.32 0.23 -4.51
N HIS A 159 17.36 -0.54 -3.41
CA HIS A 159 16.55 -1.73 -3.22
C HIS A 159 15.63 -1.60 -2.00
N ARG A 160 14.49 -2.22 -2.09
CA ARG A 160 13.54 -2.30 -0.98
C ARG A 160 14.16 -3.02 0.21
N TYR A 161 14.19 -2.38 1.38
CA TYR A 161 14.62 -3.05 2.60
C TYR A 161 13.59 -4.12 3.01
N GLN A 162 14.06 -5.33 3.18
CA GLN A 162 13.28 -6.43 3.72
C GLN A 162 14.05 -7.08 4.87
N SER A 163 13.37 -7.26 6.01
CA SER A 163 13.93 -8.06 7.09
C SER A 163 14.02 -9.55 6.69
N ASN A 164 14.86 -10.32 7.36
CA ASN A 164 14.93 -11.78 7.13
C ASN A 164 13.60 -12.49 7.39
N SER A 165 12.74 -11.93 8.24
CA SER A 165 11.39 -12.45 8.50
C SER A 165 10.37 -12.09 7.40
N GLY A 166 10.73 -11.19 6.46
CA GLY A 166 9.83 -10.71 5.41
C GLY A 166 8.89 -9.59 5.85
N TYR A 167 8.93 -9.18 7.13
CA TYR A 167 8.12 -8.06 7.62
C TYR A 167 8.76 -6.72 7.24
N PRO A 168 7.93 -5.71 6.90
CA PRO A 168 8.41 -4.34 6.69
C PRO A 168 8.97 -3.75 8.00
N PRO A 169 9.77 -2.68 7.92
CA PRO A 169 10.23 -1.95 9.10
C PRO A 169 9.05 -1.29 9.82
N GLU A 170 8.93 -1.54 11.11
CA GLU A 170 7.86 -1.01 11.97
C GLU A 170 8.38 0.18 12.81
N MET A 171 8.79 1.27 12.14
CA MET A 171 9.39 2.44 12.81
C MET A 171 8.41 3.14 13.76
N GLY A 172 7.12 3.09 13.50
CA GLY A 172 6.09 3.61 14.41
C GLY A 172 6.10 2.94 15.79
N HIS A 173 6.58 1.69 15.88
CA HIS A 173 6.62 0.93 17.10
C HIS A 173 7.99 0.94 17.81
N VAL A 174 8.94 1.76 17.35
CA VAL A 174 10.18 2.04 18.09
C VAL A 174 9.84 2.83 19.34
N SER A 175 10.28 2.34 20.50
CA SER A 175 10.07 3.03 21.78
C SER A 175 10.98 4.24 21.89
N ILE A 176 10.40 5.43 21.92
CA ILE A 176 11.09 6.71 22.16
C ILE A 176 11.06 7.13 23.63
N ASN A 177 10.20 6.48 24.43
CA ASN A 177 10.10 6.73 25.87
C ASN A 177 9.61 5.48 26.62
N HIS A 178 10.52 4.71 27.18
CA HIS A 178 10.23 3.45 27.86
C HIS A 178 9.36 3.55 29.14
N HIS A 179 9.15 4.75 29.65
CA HIS A 179 8.21 5.07 30.73
C HIS A 179 6.96 5.83 30.24
N GLY A 180 6.73 5.87 28.94
CA GLY A 180 5.71 6.70 28.33
C GLY A 180 4.35 6.05 28.14
N ARG A 181 3.65 6.49 27.09
CA ARG A 181 2.30 6.02 26.74
C ARG A 181 2.29 4.55 26.34
N LYS A 182 1.22 3.84 26.70
CA LYS A 182 0.96 2.50 26.13
C LYS A 182 0.58 2.63 24.65
N CYS A 183 1.11 1.75 23.81
CA CYS A 183 0.77 1.64 22.41
C CYS A 183 -0.26 0.52 22.21
N VAL A 184 -1.09 0.62 21.17
CA VAL A 184 -2.05 -0.41 20.76
C VAL A 184 -1.38 -1.75 20.43
N CYS A 185 -0.10 -1.75 20.04
CA CYS A 185 0.68 -2.97 19.81
C CYS A 185 1.07 -3.73 21.10
N GLY A 186 0.76 -3.17 22.29
CA GLY A 186 1.10 -3.72 23.60
C GLY A 186 2.43 -3.25 24.18
N ASN A 187 3.27 -2.55 23.40
CA ASN A 187 4.53 -1.98 23.86
C ASN A 187 4.31 -0.62 24.56
N ILE A 188 5.36 -0.07 25.17
CA ILE A 188 5.35 1.22 25.88
C ILE A 188 6.24 2.19 25.13
N GLY A 189 5.73 3.42 24.91
CA GLY A 189 6.49 4.54 24.41
C GLY A 189 6.76 4.53 22.93
N CYS A 190 6.02 3.78 22.13
CA CYS A 190 6.14 3.78 20.68
C CYS A 190 5.97 5.19 20.10
N LEU A 191 6.71 5.50 19.05
CA LEU A 191 6.60 6.76 18.30
C LEU A 191 5.15 7.07 17.91
N GLU A 192 4.42 6.08 17.41
CA GLU A 192 3.01 6.16 17.04
C GLU A 192 2.12 6.73 18.17
N ALA A 193 2.33 6.31 19.40
CA ALA A 193 1.57 6.79 20.55
C ALA A 193 1.74 8.29 20.85
N TYR A 194 2.65 8.98 20.14
CA TYR A 194 2.94 10.41 20.32
C TYR A 194 2.63 11.27 19.11
N ILE A 195 2.69 10.70 17.89
CA ILE A 195 2.54 11.44 16.64
C ILE A 195 1.45 10.89 15.71
N GLY A 196 0.84 9.75 16.00
CA GLY A 196 -0.35 9.29 15.29
C GLY A 196 -1.50 10.29 15.43
N SER A 197 -2.43 10.35 14.48
CA SER A 197 -3.49 11.37 14.43
C SER A 197 -4.28 11.45 15.74
N GLY A 198 -4.69 10.33 16.32
CA GLY A 198 -5.40 10.31 17.60
C GLY A 198 -4.60 10.92 18.77
N ALA A 199 -3.26 10.71 18.81
CA ALA A 199 -2.41 11.32 19.80
C ALA A 199 -2.23 12.84 19.62
N VAL A 200 -2.34 13.32 18.37
CA VAL A 200 -2.31 14.76 18.05
C VAL A 200 -3.65 15.41 18.40
N GLU A 201 -4.76 14.76 18.06
CA GLU A 201 -6.13 15.21 18.40
C GLU A 201 -6.30 15.37 19.91
N GLU A 202 -5.92 14.36 20.71
CA GLU A 202 -5.94 14.48 22.19
C GLU A 202 -5.17 15.68 22.71
N LYS A 203 -4.05 16.05 22.12
CA LYS A 203 -3.27 17.23 22.52
C LYS A 203 -3.93 18.53 22.15
N ILE A 204 -4.62 18.58 21.00
CA ILE A 204 -5.36 19.76 20.55
C ILE A 204 -6.57 19.99 21.46
N GLU A 205 -7.31 18.92 21.80
CA GLU A 205 -8.47 19.01 22.70
C GLU A 205 -8.11 19.41 24.14
N ALA A 206 -6.88 19.08 24.58
CA ALA A 206 -6.38 19.39 25.91
C ALA A 206 -5.76 20.80 26.04
N ALA A 207 -5.58 21.53 24.94
CA ALA A 207 -4.96 22.87 24.90
C ALA A 207 -5.98 24.00 24.98
#